data_6e4e8d54fad201f80baa04f1ad6265ac
#
_entry.id   6e4e8d54fad201f80baa04f1ad6265ac
#
_cell.length_a   1.000
_cell.length_b   1.000
_cell.length_c   1.000
_cell.angle_alpha   90.00
_cell.angle_beta   90.00
_cell.angle_gamma   90.00
#
_symmetry.space_group_name_H-M   'P 1'
#
loop_
_entity.id
_entity.type
_entity.pdbx_description
1 polymer ?
#
loop_
_entity_poly.entity_id
_entity_poly.type
_entity_poly.pdbx_seq_one_letter_code
_entity_poly.pdbx_strand_id
1 'polypeptide(L)'
;ATQERIQYTAGGFVSGDLFQVPAGDVKFAAGAEFRSEEQDTIGDPDGDEIGGLDGDPTTDDVNVTSLAVFPSVKSDYDVVEGFAEIDVPILRDQLNLQAAGRVGDYNSIGTIFSYNVGAVWAPIEDIRFRTQYSRSHRAPSLTELFSPPRQDSDNLADPCEGLQPDGTGIDQPDGDGGENADLAIVSANCLSESGIQAYFADPELFDPVDGFDAPGSVNGPNSGNPNVKEETADTFTIG
;
A
#
# COMPACT_ATOMS: atom_id res chain seq x y z
N ALA A 1 2.88 0.27 24.60
CA ALA A 1 2.53 -0.83 23.72
C ALA A 1 3.74 -1.72 23.44
N THR A 2 3.54 -3.02 23.35
CA THR A 2 4.58 -3.99 22.97
C THR A 2 4.09 -4.75 21.75
N GLN A 3 4.96 -4.92 20.74
CA GLN A 3 4.65 -5.70 19.56
C GLN A 3 5.63 -6.87 19.46
N GLU A 4 5.09 -8.08 19.32
CA GLU A 4 5.85 -9.29 19.03
C GLU A 4 5.46 -9.80 17.66
N ARG A 5 6.46 -10.20 16.87
CA ARG A 5 6.28 -10.87 15.58
C ARG A 5 7.04 -12.16 15.58
N ILE A 6 6.37 -13.22 15.19
CA ILE A 6 6.94 -14.54 15.07
C ILE A 6 6.73 -15.04 13.65
N GLN A 7 7.78 -15.57 13.04
CA GLN A 7 7.72 -16.17 11.71
C GLN A 7 8.28 -17.59 11.76
N TYR A 8 7.53 -18.52 11.20
CA TYR A 8 7.96 -19.88 10.96
C TYR A 8 8.08 -20.10 9.45
N THR A 9 9.20 -20.63 9.01
CA THR A 9 9.42 -20.96 7.59
C THR A 9 9.99 -22.36 7.47
N ALA A 10 9.44 -23.14 6.55
CA ALA A 10 9.95 -24.45 6.19
C ALA A 10 9.85 -24.61 4.67
N GLY A 11 10.93 -25.04 4.03
CA GLY A 11 10.93 -25.19 2.60
C GLY A 11 12.04 -26.10 2.11
N GLY A 12 11.95 -26.47 0.84
CA GLY A 12 12.94 -27.27 0.15
C GLY A 12 12.85 -27.10 -1.35
N PHE A 13 13.96 -27.34 -2.01
CA PHE A 13 14.03 -27.29 -3.46
C PHE A 13 14.97 -28.37 -4.02
N VAL A 14 14.79 -28.65 -5.29
CA VAL A 14 15.67 -29.48 -6.09
C VAL A 14 16.09 -28.71 -7.34
N SER A 15 17.32 -28.88 -7.79
CA SER A 15 17.83 -28.32 -9.03
C SER A 15 18.80 -29.29 -9.71
N GLY A 16 18.92 -29.14 -11.01
CA GLY A 16 19.84 -30.00 -11.79
C GLY A 16 19.62 -29.86 -13.29
N ASP A 17 20.23 -30.75 -14.01
CA ASP A 17 20.09 -30.87 -15.47
C ASP A 17 18.92 -31.80 -15.78
N LEU A 18 17.97 -31.38 -16.62
CA LEU A 18 16.83 -32.20 -17.04
C LEU A 18 17.19 -33.11 -18.19
N PHE A 19 17.73 -32.54 -19.25
CA PHE A 19 18.17 -33.25 -20.45
C PHE A 19 19.09 -32.36 -21.27
N GLN A 20 19.82 -32.99 -22.18
CA GLN A 20 20.76 -32.31 -23.06
C GLN A 20 20.11 -32.03 -24.42
N VAL A 21 20.28 -30.78 -24.88
CA VAL A 21 19.98 -30.37 -26.26
C VAL A 21 21.27 -30.06 -27.01
N PRO A 22 21.27 -29.91 -28.35
CA PRO A 22 22.51 -29.66 -29.11
C PRO A 22 23.28 -28.40 -28.65
N ALA A 23 22.61 -27.48 -28.01
CA ALA A 23 23.21 -26.23 -27.51
C ALA A 23 23.80 -26.35 -26.10
N GLY A 24 23.45 -27.40 -25.33
CA GLY A 24 23.90 -27.59 -23.95
C GLY A 24 22.85 -28.27 -23.07
N ASP A 25 23.05 -28.23 -21.78
CA ASP A 25 22.14 -28.85 -20.82
C ASP A 25 21.00 -27.90 -20.46
N VAL A 26 19.77 -28.40 -20.50
CA VAL A 26 18.60 -27.71 -19.98
C VAL A 26 18.59 -27.84 -18.46
N LYS A 27 18.61 -26.73 -17.75
CA LYS A 27 18.65 -26.70 -16.29
C LYS A 27 17.28 -26.33 -15.71
N PHE A 28 17.02 -26.85 -14.53
CA PHE A 28 15.81 -26.55 -13.81
C PHE A 28 16.08 -26.37 -12.32
N ALA A 29 15.17 -25.62 -11.67
CA ALA A 29 14.97 -25.63 -10.23
C ALA A 29 13.48 -25.66 -9.94
N ALA A 30 13.07 -26.38 -8.90
CA ALA A 30 11.70 -26.38 -8.42
C ALA A 30 11.68 -26.60 -6.91
N GLY A 31 10.75 -25.96 -6.22
CA GLY A 31 10.66 -26.07 -4.78
C GLY A 31 9.31 -25.63 -4.25
N ALA A 32 9.16 -25.84 -2.95
CA ALA A 32 8.00 -25.38 -2.19
C ALA A 32 8.43 -24.83 -0.84
N GLU A 33 7.65 -23.89 -0.32
CA GLU A 33 7.86 -23.25 0.96
C GLU A 33 6.51 -23.10 1.67
N PHE A 34 6.53 -23.31 2.98
CA PHE A 34 5.47 -22.93 3.89
C PHE A 34 5.99 -21.81 4.80
N ARG A 35 5.18 -20.78 5.00
CA ARG A 35 5.47 -19.68 5.91
C ARG A 35 4.22 -19.33 6.71
N SER A 36 4.40 -19.19 8.03
CA SER A 36 3.41 -18.69 8.96
C SER A 36 3.95 -17.43 9.61
N GLU A 37 3.17 -16.37 9.63
CA GLU A 37 3.50 -15.11 10.31
C GLU A 37 2.43 -14.81 11.34
N GLU A 38 2.86 -14.54 12.56
CA GLU A 38 2.02 -14.15 13.67
C GLU A 38 2.46 -12.77 14.18
N GLN A 39 1.50 -11.92 14.51
CA GLN A 39 1.74 -10.63 15.16
C GLN A 39 0.83 -10.52 16.36
N ASP A 40 1.42 -10.27 17.52
CA ASP A 40 0.73 -9.95 18.74
C ASP A 40 1.11 -8.53 19.18
N THR A 41 0.14 -7.64 19.21
CA THR A 41 0.31 -6.27 19.67
C THR A 41 -0.47 -6.14 20.98
N ILE A 42 0.26 -5.91 22.06
CA ILE A 42 -0.31 -5.62 23.37
C ILE A 42 -0.38 -4.11 23.50
N GLY A 43 -1.60 -3.60 23.50
CA GLY A 43 -1.90 -2.18 23.70
C GLY A 43 -1.51 -1.72 25.10
N ASP A 44 -1.71 -0.46 25.36
CA ASP A 44 -1.57 0.10 26.70
C ASP A 44 -2.83 -0.30 27.49
N PRO A 45 -2.71 -1.01 28.62
CA PRO A 45 -3.86 -1.35 29.43
C PRO A 45 -4.64 -0.12 29.93
N ASP A 46 -3.96 1.01 30.09
CA ASP A 46 -4.62 2.28 30.45
C ASP A 46 -5.25 2.97 29.23
N GLY A 47 -4.92 2.52 28.03
CA GLY A 47 -5.47 3.02 26.77
C GLY A 47 -6.83 2.44 26.39
N ASP A 48 -7.15 1.26 26.90
CA ASP A 48 -8.46 0.62 26.68
C ASP A 48 -9.58 1.30 27.54
N GLU A 49 -9.18 2.12 28.52
CA GLU A 49 -10.11 2.85 29.42
C GLU A 49 -10.23 4.35 29.05
N ILE A 50 -9.77 4.78 27.89
CA ILE A 50 -9.96 6.18 27.48
C ILE A 50 -11.44 6.41 27.22
N GLY A 51 -12.08 7.00 28.22
CA GLY A 51 -13.47 7.42 28.15
C GLY A 51 -13.73 8.31 26.93
N GLY A 52 -14.83 8.05 26.25
CA GLY A 52 -15.29 8.77 25.08
C GLY A 52 -15.27 7.95 23.80
N LEU A 53 -14.50 6.87 23.69
CA LEU A 53 -14.60 5.94 22.55
C LEU A 53 -15.63 4.81 22.82
N ASP A 54 -15.97 4.57 24.07
CA ASP A 54 -17.03 3.64 24.47
C ASP A 54 -18.45 4.25 24.41
N GLY A 55 -18.54 5.54 24.14
CA GLY A 55 -19.81 6.28 24.10
C GLY A 55 -20.37 6.65 25.47
N ASP A 56 -19.61 6.49 26.56
CA ASP A 56 -20.02 6.93 27.90
C ASP A 56 -19.56 8.39 28.15
N PRO A 57 -20.52 9.35 28.19
CA PRO A 57 -20.19 10.76 28.42
C PRO A 57 -19.79 11.06 29.88
N THR A 58 -19.71 10.05 30.76
CA THR A 58 -19.44 10.26 32.18
C THR A 58 -17.96 10.07 32.57
N THR A 59 -17.12 9.65 31.63
CA THR A 59 -15.68 9.45 31.86
C THR A 59 -14.84 10.64 31.39
N ASP A 60 -15.20 11.83 31.87
CA ASP A 60 -14.61 13.15 31.49
C ASP A 60 -13.15 13.36 31.93
N ASP A 61 -12.47 12.39 32.48
CA ASP A 61 -11.25 12.68 33.23
C ASP A 61 -9.93 12.36 32.52
N VAL A 62 -9.90 12.01 31.25
CA VAL A 62 -8.62 11.80 30.59
C VAL A 62 -8.36 12.81 29.51
N ASN A 63 -7.73 13.87 29.93
CA ASN A 63 -7.10 14.86 29.05
C ASN A 63 -5.86 14.25 28.38
N VAL A 64 -6.06 13.18 27.59
CA VAL A 64 -4.98 12.57 26.78
C VAL A 64 -4.94 13.27 25.44
N THR A 65 -4.43 14.47 25.47
CA THR A 65 -4.39 15.37 24.32
C THR A 65 -3.40 14.96 23.21
N SER A 66 -2.77 13.79 23.26
CA SER A 66 -1.81 13.44 22.19
C SER A 66 -1.36 11.99 22.11
N LEU A 67 -1.94 11.06 22.83
CA LEU A 67 -1.52 9.66 22.74
C LEU A 67 -2.53 8.87 21.93
N ALA A 68 -2.10 8.39 20.77
CA ALA A 68 -2.88 7.42 20.01
C ALA A 68 -3.11 6.19 20.88
N VAL A 69 -4.36 5.84 21.10
CA VAL A 69 -4.76 4.58 21.74
C VAL A 69 -4.33 3.45 20.82
N PHE A 70 -3.58 2.52 21.35
CA PHE A 70 -3.19 1.31 20.64
C PHE A 70 -3.92 0.12 21.25
N PRO A 71 -5.07 -0.27 20.70
CA PRO A 71 -5.75 -1.47 21.17
C PRO A 71 -4.90 -2.72 20.91
N SER A 72 -5.09 -3.72 21.77
CA SER A 72 -4.45 -5.02 21.59
C SER A 72 -5.04 -5.73 20.38
N VAL A 73 -4.18 -6.28 19.52
CA VAL A 73 -4.59 -7.07 18.35
C VAL A 73 -3.68 -8.26 18.17
N LYS A 74 -4.28 -9.39 17.85
CA LYS A 74 -3.57 -10.59 17.43
C LYS A 74 -4.01 -10.94 16.01
N SER A 75 -3.03 -11.13 15.14
CA SER A 75 -3.25 -11.43 13.73
C SER A 75 -2.21 -12.41 13.22
N ASP A 76 -2.61 -13.23 12.27
CA ASP A 76 -1.76 -14.23 11.63
C ASP A 76 -2.16 -14.44 10.18
N TYR A 77 -1.23 -14.91 9.38
CA TYR A 77 -1.51 -15.52 8.10
C TYR A 77 -0.54 -16.66 7.81
N ASP A 78 -1.04 -17.62 7.02
CA ASP A 78 -0.26 -18.71 6.48
C ASP A 78 -0.20 -18.62 4.96
N VAL A 79 0.94 -19.04 4.40
CA VAL A 79 1.11 -19.16 2.97
C VAL A 79 1.84 -20.46 2.62
N VAL A 80 1.36 -21.11 1.56
CA VAL A 80 2.05 -22.21 0.89
C VAL A 80 2.44 -21.74 -0.50
N GLU A 81 3.72 -21.83 -0.83
CA GLU A 81 4.24 -21.38 -2.11
C GLU A 81 4.94 -22.51 -2.84
N GLY A 82 4.78 -22.53 -4.17
CA GLY A 82 5.55 -23.39 -5.05
C GLY A 82 6.17 -22.59 -6.18
N PHE A 83 7.38 -22.96 -6.59
CA PHE A 83 8.05 -22.31 -7.70
C PHE A 83 8.73 -23.33 -8.62
N ALA A 84 8.89 -22.91 -9.86
CA ALA A 84 9.68 -23.66 -10.85
C ALA A 84 10.40 -22.67 -11.78
N GLU A 85 11.61 -23.04 -12.15
CA GLU A 85 12.47 -22.28 -13.05
C GLU A 85 13.07 -23.23 -14.10
N ILE A 86 13.27 -22.73 -15.30
CA ILE A 86 13.92 -23.44 -16.38
C ILE A 86 14.88 -22.50 -17.12
N ASP A 87 16.03 -23.03 -17.49
CA ASP A 87 17.06 -22.38 -18.29
C ASP A 87 17.37 -23.25 -19.49
N VAL A 88 17.14 -22.71 -20.70
CA VAL A 88 17.19 -23.45 -21.95
C VAL A 88 18.21 -22.81 -22.90
N PRO A 89 19.37 -23.42 -23.15
CA PRO A 89 20.29 -23.01 -24.20
C PRO A 89 19.69 -23.32 -25.58
N ILE A 90 19.46 -22.29 -26.40
CA ILE A 90 18.90 -22.41 -27.76
C ILE A 90 20.00 -22.50 -28.78
N LEU A 91 21.01 -21.62 -28.66
CA LEU A 91 22.22 -21.62 -29.46
C LEU A 91 23.42 -21.66 -28.52
N ARG A 92 24.33 -22.59 -28.76
CA ARG A 92 25.51 -22.78 -27.92
C ARG A 92 26.27 -21.45 -27.78
N ASP A 93 26.49 -21.03 -26.52
CA ASP A 93 27.22 -19.84 -26.11
C ASP A 93 26.66 -18.51 -26.65
N GLN A 94 25.51 -18.55 -27.37
CA GLN A 94 24.96 -17.36 -28.01
C GLN A 94 23.56 -17.00 -27.52
N LEU A 95 22.64 -17.95 -27.42
CA LEU A 95 21.25 -17.66 -27.06
C LEU A 95 20.75 -18.60 -25.96
N ASN A 96 20.32 -18.00 -24.87
CA ASN A 96 19.74 -18.66 -23.73
C ASN A 96 18.36 -18.05 -23.42
N LEU A 97 17.37 -18.90 -23.13
CA LEU A 97 16.05 -18.53 -22.68
C LEU A 97 15.85 -18.96 -21.23
N GLN A 98 15.23 -18.10 -20.45
CA GLN A 98 14.92 -18.35 -19.04
C GLN A 98 13.44 -18.10 -18.80
N ALA A 99 12.83 -18.96 -17.99
CA ALA A 99 11.46 -18.77 -17.51
C ALA A 99 11.36 -19.24 -16.06
N ALA A 100 10.60 -18.51 -15.26
CA ALA A 100 10.27 -18.88 -13.90
C ALA A 100 8.83 -18.54 -13.58
N GLY A 101 8.22 -19.32 -12.71
CA GLY A 101 6.89 -19.08 -12.17
C GLY A 101 6.83 -19.42 -10.70
N ARG A 102 6.03 -18.67 -9.95
CA ARG A 102 5.75 -18.88 -8.53
C ARG A 102 4.26 -18.73 -8.28
N VAL A 103 3.69 -19.66 -7.59
CA VAL A 103 2.32 -19.63 -7.10
C VAL A 103 2.34 -19.68 -5.59
N GLY A 104 1.61 -18.77 -4.94
CA GLY A 104 1.43 -18.73 -3.50
C GLY A 104 -0.05 -18.72 -3.16
N ASP A 105 -0.46 -19.54 -2.21
CA ASP A 105 -1.81 -19.60 -1.69
C ASP A 105 -1.80 -19.07 -0.24
N TYR A 106 -2.39 -17.92 -0.04
CA TYR A 106 -2.48 -17.21 1.23
C TYR A 106 -3.87 -17.40 1.82
N ASN A 107 -3.95 -17.78 3.09
CA ASN A 107 -5.25 -17.87 3.76
C ASN A 107 -5.97 -16.50 3.89
N SER A 108 -5.25 -15.39 3.78
CA SER A 108 -5.77 -14.03 3.91
C SER A 108 -6.32 -13.43 2.62
N ILE A 109 -5.65 -13.66 1.47
CA ILE A 109 -5.96 -13.01 0.20
C ILE A 109 -6.18 -13.99 -0.96
N GLY A 110 -6.01 -15.30 -0.73
CA GLY A 110 -6.12 -16.34 -1.76
C GLY A 110 -4.85 -16.53 -2.58
N THR A 111 -5.02 -17.02 -3.81
CA THR A 111 -3.91 -17.45 -4.66
C THR A 111 -3.38 -16.33 -5.53
N ILE A 112 -2.07 -16.12 -5.51
CA ILE A 112 -1.34 -15.18 -6.39
C ILE A 112 -0.33 -15.93 -7.26
N PHE A 113 -0.08 -15.40 -8.47
CA PHE A 113 0.82 -16.01 -9.44
C PHE A 113 1.78 -15.00 -10.05
N SER A 114 3.07 -15.16 -9.78
CA SER A 114 4.16 -14.34 -10.35
C SER A 114 4.93 -15.15 -11.38
N TYR A 115 5.43 -14.49 -12.42
CA TYR A 115 6.26 -15.14 -13.43
C TYR A 115 7.25 -14.15 -14.07
N ASN A 116 8.30 -14.71 -14.66
CA ASN A 116 9.20 -13.99 -15.54
C ASN A 116 9.62 -14.86 -16.71
N VAL A 117 9.91 -14.19 -17.82
CA VAL A 117 10.53 -14.78 -18.99
C VAL A 117 11.64 -13.86 -19.48
N GLY A 118 12.77 -14.43 -19.87
CA GLY A 118 13.91 -13.65 -20.30
C GLY A 118 14.72 -14.34 -21.40
N ALA A 119 15.51 -13.55 -22.10
CA ALA A 119 16.45 -14.01 -23.08
C ALA A 119 17.78 -13.30 -22.93
N VAL A 120 18.87 -14.04 -23.13
CA VAL A 120 20.22 -13.50 -23.24
C VAL A 120 20.77 -13.91 -24.59
N TRP A 121 21.14 -12.90 -25.40
CA TRP A 121 21.69 -13.12 -26.73
C TRP A 121 23.07 -12.47 -26.87
N ALA A 122 24.08 -13.29 -27.12
CA ALA A 122 25.47 -12.89 -27.35
C ALA A 122 25.88 -13.28 -28.78
N PRO A 123 25.57 -12.46 -29.81
CA PRO A 123 25.91 -12.77 -31.19
C PRO A 123 27.42 -12.92 -31.42
N ILE A 124 28.22 -12.23 -30.62
CA ILE A 124 29.69 -12.32 -30.56
C ILE A 124 30.14 -12.21 -29.10
N GLU A 125 31.39 -12.57 -28.80
CA GLU A 125 31.88 -12.62 -27.41
C GLU A 125 31.84 -11.24 -26.70
N ASP A 126 32.00 -10.16 -27.45
CA ASP A 126 32.09 -8.79 -26.92
C ASP A 126 30.73 -8.11 -26.75
N ILE A 127 29.64 -8.64 -27.31
CA ILE A 127 28.33 -8.01 -27.31
C ILE A 127 27.29 -8.97 -26.75
N ARG A 128 26.55 -8.49 -25.74
CA ARG A 128 25.47 -9.25 -25.09
C ARG A 128 24.24 -8.37 -24.92
N PHE A 129 23.13 -8.85 -25.44
CA PHE A 129 21.80 -8.29 -25.23
C PHE A 129 21.03 -9.10 -24.20
N ARG A 130 20.25 -8.39 -23.37
CA ARG A 130 19.36 -9.01 -22.41
C ARG A 130 17.98 -8.42 -22.53
N THR A 131 16.96 -9.24 -22.45
CA THR A 131 15.57 -8.79 -22.34
C THR A 131 14.84 -9.65 -21.34
N GLN A 132 13.94 -9.03 -20.58
CA GLN A 132 13.13 -9.72 -19.60
C GLN A 132 11.77 -9.04 -19.47
N TYR A 133 10.75 -9.85 -19.38
CA TYR A 133 9.42 -9.43 -18.93
C TYR A 133 9.04 -10.19 -17.67
N SER A 134 8.53 -9.48 -16.68
CA SER A 134 8.08 -10.08 -15.42
C SER A 134 6.77 -9.46 -14.95
N ARG A 135 5.91 -10.31 -14.39
CA ARG A 135 4.78 -9.90 -13.55
C ARG A 135 5.05 -10.37 -12.13
N SER A 136 5.16 -9.43 -11.23
CA SER A 136 5.37 -9.67 -9.81
C SER A 136 4.16 -9.24 -8.99
N HIS A 137 3.96 -9.90 -7.86
CA HIS A 137 2.91 -9.58 -6.91
C HIS A 137 3.50 -9.41 -5.53
N ARG A 138 2.95 -8.46 -4.77
CA ARG A 138 3.22 -8.30 -3.34
C ARG A 138 1.94 -8.55 -2.55
N ALA A 139 1.96 -9.52 -1.67
CA ALA A 139 0.88 -9.73 -0.71
C ALA A 139 0.86 -8.60 0.33
N PRO A 140 -0.33 -8.18 0.80
CA PRO A 140 -0.44 -7.25 1.92
C PRO A 140 0.21 -7.81 3.18
N SER A 141 0.79 -6.93 3.98
CA SER A 141 1.34 -7.28 5.30
C SER A 141 0.25 -7.43 6.35
N LEU A 142 0.58 -8.07 7.49
CA LEU A 142 -0.32 -8.15 8.65
C LEU A 142 -0.81 -6.78 9.11
N THR A 143 0.05 -5.77 9.07
CA THR A 143 -0.31 -4.40 9.45
C THR A 143 -1.33 -3.78 8.48
N GLU A 144 -1.16 -3.98 7.17
CA GLU A 144 -2.09 -3.48 6.16
C GLU A 144 -3.47 -4.15 6.27
N LEU A 145 -3.50 -5.44 6.63
CA LEU A 145 -4.74 -6.20 6.77
C LEU A 145 -5.42 -5.98 8.12
N PHE A 146 -4.66 -5.99 9.22
CA PHE A 146 -5.21 -6.18 10.57
C PHE A 146 -4.79 -5.11 11.59
N SER A 147 -4.23 -3.96 11.13
CA SER A 147 -3.94 -2.86 12.06
C SER A 147 -5.24 -2.45 12.78
N PRO A 148 -5.25 -2.40 14.12
CA PRO A 148 -6.43 -1.98 14.84
C PRO A 148 -6.79 -0.53 14.53
N PRO A 149 -8.07 -0.14 14.65
CA PRO A 149 -8.47 1.25 14.53
C PRO A 149 -7.70 2.11 15.54
N ARG A 150 -7.07 3.15 15.03
CA ARG A 150 -6.39 4.16 15.83
C ARG A 150 -6.81 5.55 15.35
N GLN A 151 -6.85 6.50 16.25
CA GLN A 151 -7.05 7.89 15.84
C GLN A 151 -5.83 8.36 15.06
N ASP A 152 -6.08 8.95 13.91
CA ASP A 152 -5.08 9.58 13.07
C ASP A 152 -5.53 10.99 12.70
N SER A 153 -4.59 11.87 12.43
CA SER A 153 -4.87 13.24 12.07
C SER A 153 -4.05 13.56 10.82
N ASP A 154 -4.76 13.73 9.72
CA ASP A 154 -4.14 14.17 8.47
C ASP A 154 -4.36 15.67 8.28
N ASN A 155 -3.29 16.36 7.91
CA ASN A 155 -3.38 17.75 7.45
C ASN A 155 -3.92 17.73 6.01
N LEU A 156 -5.04 18.38 5.82
CA LEU A 156 -5.64 18.56 4.50
C LEU A 156 -5.49 20.01 4.08
N ALA A 157 -5.02 20.22 2.85
CA ALA A 157 -5.19 21.50 2.18
C ALA A 157 -6.57 21.47 1.50
N ASP A 158 -7.52 22.22 2.03
CA ASP A 158 -8.85 22.31 1.43
C ASP A 158 -8.80 23.31 0.26
N PRO A 159 -9.17 22.89 -0.95
CA PRO A 159 -9.17 23.78 -2.10
C PRO A 159 -10.20 24.93 -1.99
N CYS A 160 -11.10 24.88 -1.03
CA CYS A 160 -12.13 25.90 -0.81
C CYS A 160 -11.76 26.91 0.29
N GLU A 161 -10.59 26.74 0.93
CA GLU A 161 -10.16 27.65 2.00
C GLU A 161 -10.08 29.11 1.54
N GLY A 162 -10.53 30.02 2.38
CA GLY A 162 -10.58 31.44 2.09
C GLY A 162 -11.74 31.87 1.19
N LEU A 163 -12.54 30.93 0.65
CA LEU A 163 -13.63 31.22 -0.27
C LEU A 163 -14.62 32.20 0.34
N GLN A 164 -14.96 33.25 -0.41
CA GLN A 164 -16.01 34.23 -0.07
C GLN A 164 -17.35 33.85 -0.78
N PRO A 165 -18.48 34.32 -0.26
CA PRO A 165 -19.79 34.07 -0.88
C PRO A 165 -19.93 34.57 -2.32
N ASP A 166 -19.09 35.52 -2.74
CA ASP A 166 -19.05 36.03 -4.11
C ASP A 166 -18.15 35.24 -5.05
N GLY A 167 -17.54 34.15 -4.55
CA GLY A 167 -16.64 33.27 -5.31
C GLY A 167 -15.19 33.74 -5.36
N THR A 168 -14.83 34.77 -4.63
CA THR A 168 -13.44 35.22 -4.48
C THR A 168 -12.77 34.63 -3.23
N GLY A 169 -11.51 34.96 -2.99
CA GLY A 169 -10.81 34.72 -1.74
C GLY A 169 -10.16 33.35 -1.59
N ILE A 170 -10.29 32.43 -2.56
CA ILE A 170 -9.58 31.15 -2.48
C ILE A 170 -8.07 31.40 -2.47
N ASP A 171 -7.43 31.06 -1.37
CA ASP A 171 -5.97 30.98 -1.30
C ASP A 171 -5.49 29.68 -1.94
N GLN A 172 -4.44 29.78 -2.75
CA GLN A 172 -3.84 28.60 -3.37
C GLN A 172 -3.17 27.75 -2.30
N PRO A 173 -3.55 26.49 -2.12
CA PRO A 173 -3.01 25.66 -1.04
C PRO A 173 -1.53 25.28 -1.19
N ASP A 174 -0.89 25.61 -2.28
CA ASP A 174 0.47 25.16 -2.59
C ASP A 174 1.56 26.22 -2.55
N GLY A 175 1.21 27.49 -2.32
CA GLY A 175 2.21 28.59 -2.19
C GLY A 175 3.15 28.76 -3.39
N ASP A 176 2.98 27.99 -4.43
CA ASP A 176 3.91 27.89 -5.58
C ASP A 176 3.64 28.89 -6.70
N GLY A 177 2.64 29.76 -6.55
CA GLY A 177 2.33 30.76 -7.57
C GLY A 177 2.03 30.18 -8.96
N GLY A 178 1.69 28.89 -9.02
CA GLY A 178 1.28 28.22 -10.25
C GLY A 178 0.00 28.87 -10.77
N GLU A 179 0.01 29.32 -12.00
CA GLU A 179 -1.19 29.78 -12.71
C GLU A 179 -2.12 28.56 -12.90
N ASN A 180 -2.82 28.18 -11.83
CA ASN A 180 -3.85 27.14 -11.94
C ASN A 180 -5.04 27.76 -12.65
N ALA A 181 -5.18 27.31 -13.87
CA ALA A 181 -6.06 27.82 -14.89
C ALA A 181 -7.55 27.79 -14.57
N ASP A 182 -7.97 27.33 -13.37
CA ASP A 182 -9.37 27.08 -13.13
C ASP A 182 -9.88 27.42 -11.71
N LEU A 183 -9.32 28.47 -11.07
CA LEU A 183 -9.88 28.98 -9.81
C LEU A 183 -11.39 29.24 -9.92
N ALA A 184 -11.86 29.69 -11.07
CA ALA A 184 -13.27 29.88 -11.32
C ALA A 184 -14.09 28.57 -11.26
N ILE A 185 -13.49 27.45 -11.70
CA ILE A 185 -14.12 26.13 -11.61
C ILE A 185 -14.10 25.65 -10.16
N VAL A 186 -12.96 25.81 -9.48
CA VAL A 186 -12.84 25.45 -8.05
C VAL A 186 -13.85 26.24 -7.24
N SER A 187 -13.90 27.58 -7.37
CA SER A 187 -14.87 28.43 -6.69
C SER A 187 -16.32 28.01 -6.97
N ALA A 188 -16.66 27.74 -8.23
CA ALA A 188 -18.01 27.31 -8.61
C ALA A 188 -18.37 25.95 -7.97
N ASN A 189 -17.43 25.02 -7.94
CA ASN A 189 -17.63 23.72 -7.30
C ASN A 189 -17.81 23.87 -5.80
N CYS A 190 -16.93 24.62 -5.14
CA CYS A 190 -17.02 24.89 -3.71
C CYS A 190 -18.33 25.58 -3.33
N LEU A 191 -18.75 26.61 -4.07
CA LEU A 191 -20.04 27.28 -3.85
C LEU A 191 -21.25 26.36 -4.05
N SER A 192 -21.12 25.29 -4.81
CA SER A 192 -22.19 24.31 -5.01
C SER A 192 -22.34 23.32 -3.85
N GLU A 193 -21.34 23.22 -2.97
CA GLU A 193 -21.36 22.31 -1.82
C GLU A 193 -22.31 22.81 -0.73
N SER A 194 -23.25 21.95 -0.34
CA SER A 194 -24.29 22.29 0.63
C SER A 194 -23.73 22.65 2.01
N GLY A 195 -22.60 22.06 2.40
CA GLY A 195 -21.90 22.38 3.66
C GLY A 195 -21.37 23.81 3.67
N ILE A 196 -20.76 24.26 2.58
CA ILE A 196 -20.23 25.62 2.43
C ILE A 196 -21.35 26.64 2.38
N GLN A 197 -22.45 26.32 1.68
CA GLN A 197 -23.63 27.17 1.66
C GLN A 197 -24.24 27.34 3.07
N ALA A 198 -24.27 26.25 3.86
CA ALA A 198 -24.74 26.32 5.23
C ALA A 198 -23.81 27.15 6.13
N TYR A 199 -22.49 27.02 5.92
CA TYR A 199 -21.49 27.83 6.61
C TYR A 199 -21.68 29.33 6.35
N PHE A 200 -21.86 29.74 5.10
CA PHE A 200 -22.11 31.14 4.73
C PHE A 200 -23.44 31.67 5.23
N ALA A 201 -24.41 30.79 5.45
CA ALA A 201 -25.73 31.22 5.98
C ALA A 201 -25.74 31.36 7.51
N ASP A 202 -24.71 30.87 8.19
CA ASP A 202 -24.62 30.97 9.65
C ASP A 202 -23.74 32.13 10.08
N PRO A 203 -24.34 33.20 10.67
CA PRO A 203 -23.59 34.38 11.08
C PRO A 203 -22.67 34.17 12.29
N GLU A 204 -22.77 33.01 12.96
CA GLU A 204 -21.88 32.64 14.07
C GLU A 204 -20.61 31.91 13.57
N LEU A 205 -20.67 31.31 12.40
CA LEU A 205 -19.56 30.58 11.79
C LEU A 205 -18.81 31.42 10.75
N PHE A 206 -19.54 32.21 9.95
CA PHE A 206 -18.95 32.94 8.83
C PHE A 206 -18.26 34.23 9.28
N ASP A 207 -16.94 34.32 9.04
CA ASP A 207 -16.16 35.55 9.15
C ASP A 207 -15.98 36.20 7.76
N PRO A 208 -16.49 37.40 7.52
CA PRO A 208 -16.34 38.07 6.23
C PRO A 208 -14.91 38.53 5.92
N VAL A 209 -13.98 38.45 6.88
CA VAL A 209 -12.57 38.80 6.67
C VAL A 209 -11.79 37.61 6.19
N ASP A 210 -11.98 36.45 6.83
CA ASP A 210 -11.20 35.24 6.58
C ASP A 210 -11.86 34.31 5.55
N GLY A 211 -13.17 34.48 5.28
CA GLY A 211 -13.90 33.64 4.34
C GLY A 211 -14.25 32.26 4.92
N PHE A 212 -14.31 31.25 4.07
CA PHE A 212 -14.52 29.89 4.50
C PHE A 212 -13.27 29.34 5.20
N ASP A 213 -13.42 29.08 6.50
CA ASP A 213 -12.36 28.50 7.32
C ASP A 213 -12.50 26.96 7.28
N ALA A 214 -11.65 26.35 6.48
CA ALA A 214 -11.60 24.90 6.38
C ALA A 214 -10.83 24.33 7.57
N PRO A 215 -11.25 23.18 8.11
CA PRO A 215 -10.46 22.51 9.13
C PRO A 215 -9.09 22.11 8.55
N GLY A 216 -8.01 22.70 9.06
CA GLY A 216 -6.63 22.40 8.63
C GLY A 216 -6.19 20.97 8.92
N SER A 217 -7.00 20.19 9.62
CA SER A 217 -6.78 18.75 9.86
C SER A 217 -8.09 18.01 9.98
N VAL A 218 -8.10 16.80 9.48
CA VAL A 218 -9.22 15.85 9.67
C VAL A 218 -8.77 14.75 10.60
N ASN A 219 -9.51 14.58 11.68
CA ASN A 219 -9.33 13.49 12.60
C ASN A 219 -10.25 12.33 12.20
N GLY A 220 -9.70 11.16 12.05
CA GLY A 220 -10.46 9.96 11.69
C GLY A 220 -9.79 8.68 12.17
N PRO A 221 -10.52 7.55 12.18
CA PRO A 221 -9.91 6.27 12.45
C PRO A 221 -9.07 5.83 11.25
N ASN A 222 -7.80 5.50 11.51
CA ASN A 222 -6.96 4.76 10.57
C ASN A 222 -6.88 3.31 11.04
N SER A 223 -7.20 2.36 10.17
CA SER A 223 -7.20 0.94 10.49
C SER A 223 -6.73 0.09 9.31
N GLY A 224 -6.32 -1.12 9.58
CA GLY A 224 -6.09 -2.12 8.55
C GLY A 224 -7.38 -2.41 7.77
N ASN A 225 -7.22 -2.88 6.53
CA ASN A 225 -8.32 -3.27 5.68
C ASN A 225 -8.17 -4.74 5.25
N PRO A 226 -8.97 -5.66 5.80
CA PRO A 226 -8.87 -7.08 5.46
C PRO A 226 -9.28 -7.40 4.00
N ASN A 227 -9.79 -6.43 3.26
CA ASN A 227 -10.16 -6.58 1.85
C ASN A 227 -9.09 -6.03 0.88
N VAL A 228 -7.94 -5.59 1.37
CA VAL A 228 -6.81 -5.18 0.51
C VAL A 228 -6.35 -6.38 -0.29
N LYS A 229 -6.16 -6.14 -1.59
CA LYS A 229 -5.67 -7.16 -2.53
C LYS A 229 -4.17 -7.03 -2.72
N GLU A 230 -3.61 -8.02 -3.40
CA GLU A 230 -2.22 -8.00 -3.83
C GLU A 230 -1.92 -6.79 -4.74
N GLU A 231 -0.75 -6.24 -4.60
CA GLU A 231 -0.19 -5.30 -5.57
C GLU A 231 0.44 -6.05 -6.74
N THR A 232 0.20 -5.57 -7.94
CA THR A 232 0.74 -6.17 -9.16
C THR A 232 1.63 -5.17 -9.90
N ALA A 233 2.79 -5.64 -10.34
CA ALA A 233 3.69 -4.85 -11.16
C ALA A 233 4.13 -5.65 -12.41
N ASP A 234 4.00 -5.01 -13.58
CA ASP A 234 4.53 -5.50 -14.83
C ASP A 234 5.81 -4.73 -15.17
N THR A 235 6.89 -5.46 -15.42
CA THR A 235 8.19 -4.87 -15.70
C THR A 235 8.78 -5.43 -17.00
N PHE A 236 9.22 -4.54 -17.88
CA PHE A 236 9.98 -4.88 -19.07
C PHE A 236 11.37 -4.26 -19.00
N THR A 237 12.40 -5.07 -19.23
CA THR A 237 13.79 -4.63 -19.19
C THR A 237 14.49 -5.03 -20.49
N ILE A 238 15.31 -4.12 -21.02
CA ILE A 238 16.21 -4.36 -22.15
C ILE A 238 17.58 -3.75 -21.84
N GLY A 239 18.64 -4.45 -22.21
CA GLY A 239 20.01 -4.01 -21.98
C GLY A 239 21.00 -4.70 -22.89
#